data_f76ddcc0b5da83934d845f384e7f649a
#
_entry.id   f76ddcc0b5da83934d845f384e7f649a
#
_cell.length_a   1.000
_cell.length_b   1.000
_cell.length_c   1.000
_cell.angle_alpha   90.00
_cell.angle_beta   90.00
_cell.angle_gamma   90.00
#
_symmetry.space_group_name_H-M   'P 1'
#
loop_
_entity.id
_entity.type
_entity.pdbx_description
1 polymer ?
#
loop_
_entity_poly.entity_id
_entity_poly.type
_entity_poly.pdbx_seq_one_letter_code
_entity_poly.pdbx_strand_id
1 'polypeptide(L)'
;MSLSSLISLTTRNNIIGIYNDNEVQIVFLDTPGIHKPKQQLGKEMNNMAYSAAHDVDVAILVVDASKPFGAGDQFIIDHLDIHKTPLIIVFNKIDLARLDKAEELKATYRAIFKKAIFIDTVAKEGFNIDTLIKTVKELLPEGPAYYPTEMVTDKDEIFHIKEIIREKILKQLSEEVPHSIAIYIDNIEWEHKPVQIFASIIVEKESQKGIVIGAGGKRIKEIGSQARKDIEKLLKQHVFIDLQVKVDADWRNEPLSLKTYGYKYEK
;
A
#
# COMPACT_ATOMS: atom_id res chain seq x y z
N MET A 1 2.95 8.11 4.88
CA MET A 1 1.47 8.23 4.82
C MET A 1 0.91 6.95 4.22
N SER A 2 0.37 6.03 5.02
CA SER A 2 -0.34 4.88 4.47
C SER A 2 -1.67 5.35 3.87
N LEU A 3 -1.98 4.88 2.66
CA LEU A 3 -3.28 5.10 2.04
C LEU A 3 -4.34 4.34 2.87
N SER A 4 -5.00 5.02 3.80
CA SER A 4 -6.14 4.45 4.53
C SER A 4 -7.33 4.35 3.58
N SER A 5 -7.44 3.27 2.82
CA SER A 5 -8.64 2.98 2.05
C SER A 5 -9.32 1.72 2.58
N LEU A 6 -10.64 1.71 2.51
CA LEU A 6 -11.49 0.55 2.81
C LEU A 6 -11.36 -0.56 1.73
N ILE A 7 -10.52 -0.33 0.71
CA ILE A 7 -10.38 -1.19 -0.45
C ILE A 7 -9.13 -2.06 -0.27
N SER A 8 -9.29 -3.37 -0.45
CA SER A 8 -8.18 -4.33 -0.47
C SER A 8 -7.20 -4.02 -1.62
N LEU A 9 -5.92 -4.36 -1.45
CA LEU A 9 -4.86 -4.16 -2.46
C LEU A 9 -4.55 -2.69 -2.77
N THR A 10 -4.50 -1.84 -1.74
CA THR A 10 -4.13 -0.44 -1.91
C THR A 10 -2.66 -0.24 -2.16
N THR A 11 -1.79 -0.92 -1.41
CA THR A 11 -0.34 -0.89 -1.60
C THR A 11 0.04 -1.91 -2.68
N ARG A 12 0.74 -1.47 -3.73
CA ARG A 12 1.17 -2.32 -4.85
C ARG A 12 2.67 -2.38 -5.03
N ASN A 13 3.40 -1.48 -4.41
CA ASN A 13 4.85 -1.39 -4.40
C ASN A 13 5.36 -1.37 -2.97
N ASN A 14 6.60 -1.80 -2.76
CA ASN A 14 7.25 -1.60 -1.49
C ASN A 14 7.49 -0.09 -1.27
N ILE A 15 7.12 0.40 -0.10
CA ILE A 15 7.27 1.80 0.29
C ILE A 15 8.08 1.84 1.59
N ILE A 16 9.19 2.58 1.58
CA ILE A 16 9.96 2.85 2.79
C ILE A 16 9.32 4.02 3.53
N GLY A 17 9.01 3.80 4.81
CA GLY A 17 8.67 4.84 5.77
C GLY A 17 9.72 4.90 6.87
N ILE A 18 10.26 6.08 7.14
CA ILE A 18 11.33 6.26 8.10
C ILE A 18 10.79 6.97 9.34
N TYR A 19 10.94 6.33 10.48
CA TYR A 19 10.67 6.90 11.79
C TYR A 19 12.01 7.21 12.48
N ASN A 20 12.17 8.43 12.94
CA ASN A 20 13.35 8.87 13.69
C ASN A 20 12.93 9.44 15.04
N ASP A 21 13.67 9.08 16.08
CA ASP A 21 13.68 9.82 17.33
C ASP A 21 15.13 9.99 17.84
N ASN A 22 15.31 10.41 19.10
CA ASN A 22 16.63 10.68 19.66
C ASN A 22 17.50 9.43 19.84
N GLU A 23 16.93 8.23 19.81
CA GLU A 23 17.62 6.98 20.17
C GLU A 23 17.70 6.00 18.98
N VAL A 24 16.73 6.03 18.07
CA VAL A 24 16.62 5.00 17.04
C VAL A 24 16.09 5.55 15.72
N GLN A 25 16.57 4.96 14.65
CA GLN A 25 15.94 5.05 13.33
C GLN A 25 15.27 3.72 13.00
N ILE A 26 13.96 3.73 12.75
CA ILE A 26 13.22 2.56 12.29
C ILE A 26 12.86 2.76 10.82
N VAL A 27 13.30 1.83 9.97
CA VAL A 27 12.96 1.80 8.55
C VAL A 27 11.83 0.79 8.36
N PHE A 28 10.60 1.28 8.21
CA PHE A 28 9.46 0.45 7.89
C PHE A 28 9.40 0.19 6.39
N LEU A 29 9.32 -1.07 6.01
CA LEU A 29 9.09 -1.49 4.64
C LEU A 29 7.63 -1.92 4.52
N ASP A 30 6.74 -1.00 4.06
CA ASP A 30 5.34 -1.33 3.77
C ASP A 30 5.28 -2.14 2.47
N THR A 31 4.64 -3.30 2.54
CA THR A 31 4.58 -4.26 1.44
C THR A 31 3.16 -4.41 0.92
N PRO A 32 3.00 -4.82 -0.36
CA PRO A 32 1.70 -5.25 -0.85
C PRO A 32 1.13 -6.39 0.01
N GLY A 33 -0.19 -6.39 0.18
CA GLY A 33 -0.86 -7.47 0.91
C GLY A 33 -0.71 -8.81 0.19
N ILE A 34 -0.29 -9.83 0.95
CA ILE A 34 -0.16 -11.21 0.44
C ILE A 34 -1.55 -11.81 0.25
N HIS A 35 -1.80 -12.37 -0.93
CA HIS A 35 -3.06 -13.02 -1.27
C HIS A 35 -2.86 -14.09 -2.34
N LYS A 36 -3.81 -15.01 -2.51
CA LYS A 36 -3.76 -15.98 -3.60
C LYS A 36 -3.83 -15.28 -4.95
N PRO A 37 -2.76 -15.28 -5.76
CA PRO A 37 -2.69 -14.48 -6.96
C PRO A 37 -3.58 -15.08 -8.07
N LYS A 38 -4.35 -14.22 -8.72
CA LYS A 38 -5.16 -14.60 -9.90
C LYS A 38 -4.49 -14.18 -11.22
N GLN A 39 -3.54 -13.25 -11.15
CA GLN A 39 -2.87 -12.65 -12.30
C GLN A 39 -1.39 -12.43 -12.01
N GLN A 40 -0.59 -12.14 -13.04
CA GLN A 40 0.84 -11.92 -12.89
C GLN A 40 1.13 -10.73 -11.95
N LEU A 41 0.37 -9.64 -12.02
CA LEU A 41 0.49 -8.53 -11.06
C LEU A 41 0.43 -9.01 -9.60
N GLY A 42 -0.52 -9.89 -9.26
CA GLY A 42 -0.63 -10.44 -7.90
C GLY A 42 0.56 -11.30 -7.51
N LYS A 43 1.17 -12.02 -8.46
CA LYS A 43 2.41 -12.78 -8.21
C LYS A 43 3.58 -11.83 -7.94
N GLU A 44 3.74 -10.76 -8.72
CA GLU A 44 4.77 -9.76 -8.50
C GLU A 44 4.62 -9.07 -7.13
N MET A 45 3.39 -8.73 -6.74
CA MET A 45 3.09 -8.17 -5.41
C MET A 45 3.48 -9.14 -4.28
N ASN A 46 3.14 -10.43 -4.40
CA ASN A 46 3.55 -11.43 -3.41
C ASN A 46 5.08 -11.59 -3.38
N ASN A 47 5.76 -11.60 -4.53
CA ASN A 47 7.21 -11.68 -4.60
C ASN A 47 7.88 -10.50 -3.88
N MET A 48 7.36 -9.27 -4.06
CA MET A 48 7.82 -8.09 -3.33
C MET A 48 7.67 -8.24 -1.82
N ALA A 49 6.50 -8.75 -1.36
CA ALA A 49 6.25 -8.95 0.06
C ALA A 49 7.13 -10.05 0.66
N TYR A 50 7.30 -11.18 -0.03
CA TYR A 50 8.16 -12.27 0.44
C TYR A 50 9.63 -11.85 0.49
N SER A 51 10.14 -11.19 -0.55
CA SER A 51 11.52 -10.71 -0.54
C SER A 51 11.75 -9.72 0.61
N ALA A 52 10.83 -8.81 0.83
CA ALA A 52 10.91 -7.87 1.94
C ALA A 52 10.96 -8.56 3.32
N ALA A 53 10.26 -9.68 3.50
CA ALA A 53 10.22 -10.41 4.77
C ALA A 53 11.51 -11.17 5.08
N HIS A 54 12.38 -11.43 4.09
CA HIS A 54 13.64 -12.15 4.29
C HIS A 54 14.80 -11.28 4.82
N ASP A 55 14.80 -9.99 4.47
CA ASP A 55 15.94 -9.09 4.72
C ASP A 55 15.60 -8.00 5.74
N VAL A 56 14.88 -8.36 6.81
CA VAL A 56 14.48 -7.43 7.88
C VAL A 56 14.87 -7.95 9.26
N ASP A 57 15.16 -7.03 10.16
CA ASP A 57 15.48 -7.34 11.56
C ASP A 57 14.24 -7.78 12.35
N VAL A 58 13.06 -7.26 12.01
CA VAL A 58 11.77 -7.54 12.65
C VAL A 58 10.67 -7.60 11.60
N ALA A 59 9.88 -8.67 11.62
CA ALA A 59 8.70 -8.79 10.77
C ALA A 59 7.43 -8.42 11.56
N ILE A 60 6.55 -7.63 10.93
CA ILE A 60 5.24 -7.26 11.49
C ILE A 60 4.15 -7.82 10.59
N LEU A 61 3.35 -8.74 11.11
CA LEU A 61 2.15 -9.25 10.42
C LEU A 61 0.92 -8.52 10.96
N VAL A 62 0.28 -7.72 10.10
CA VAL A 62 -0.94 -6.98 10.46
C VAL A 62 -2.17 -7.77 10.06
N VAL A 63 -3.03 -8.08 11.04
CA VAL A 63 -4.25 -8.86 10.90
C VAL A 63 -5.45 -7.96 11.18
N ASP A 64 -6.47 -7.99 10.31
CA ASP A 64 -7.74 -7.29 10.52
C ASP A 64 -8.61 -8.09 11.50
N ALA A 65 -8.62 -7.69 12.77
CA ALA A 65 -9.33 -8.39 13.85
C ALA A 65 -10.86 -8.34 13.71
N SER A 66 -11.40 -7.48 12.85
CA SER A 66 -12.84 -7.42 12.58
C SER A 66 -13.35 -8.58 11.71
N LYS A 67 -12.43 -9.38 11.15
CA LYS A 67 -12.73 -10.51 10.26
C LYS A 67 -12.37 -11.83 10.93
N PRO A 68 -13.14 -12.92 10.68
CA PRO A 68 -12.77 -14.24 11.15
C PRO A 68 -11.54 -14.76 10.38
N PHE A 69 -10.85 -15.72 11.00
CA PHE A 69 -9.80 -16.48 10.33
C PHE A 69 -10.34 -17.15 9.05
N GLY A 70 -9.62 -17.02 7.94
CA GLY A 70 -10.08 -17.52 6.65
C GLY A 70 -8.96 -18.08 5.76
N ALA A 71 -9.34 -18.45 4.55
CA ALA A 71 -8.41 -19.00 3.56
C ALA A 71 -7.27 -18.03 3.18
N GLY A 72 -7.49 -16.71 3.33
CA GLY A 72 -6.45 -15.69 3.11
C GLY A 72 -5.38 -15.76 4.19
N ASP A 73 -5.78 -15.86 5.46
CA ASP A 73 -4.86 -16.00 6.60
C ASP A 73 -4.04 -17.28 6.48
N GLN A 74 -4.72 -18.41 6.17
CA GLN A 74 -4.05 -19.68 5.95
C GLN A 74 -3.04 -19.61 4.81
N PHE A 75 -3.40 -18.95 3.71
CA PHE A 75 -2.49 -18.76 2.58
C PHE A 75 -1.22 -17.99 2.99
N ILE A 76 -1.36 -16.92 3.79
CA ILE A 76 -0.22 -16.15 4.30
C ILE A 76 0.66 -17.05 5.18
N ILE A 77 0.07 -17.77 6.12
CA ILE A 77 0.77 -18.65 7.07
C ILE A 77 1.57 -19.72 6.33
N ASP A 78 0.97 -20.33 5.30
CA ASP A 78 1.60 -21.42 4.53
C ASP A 78 2.80 -20.95 3.68
N HIS A 79 2.88 -19.65 3.36
CA HIS A 79 3.88 -19.10 2.45
C HIS A 79 4.85 -18.11 3.11
N LEU A 80 4.60 -17.74 4.36
CA LEU A 80 5.45 -16.78 5.08
C LEU A 80 6.63 -17.52 5.73
N ASP A 81 7.82 -17.43 5.14
CA ASP A 81 9.07 -18.00 5.66
C ASP A 81 9.82 -16.97 6.51
N ILE A 82 9.52 -16.93 7.82
CA ILE A 82 10.13 -16.02 8.79
C ILE A 82 10.66 -16.77 10.04
N HIS A 83 11.17 -17.97 9.85
CA HIS A 83 11.57 -18.86 10.96
C HIS A 83 12.66 -18.28 11.88
N LYS A 84 13.49 -17.34 11.41
CA LYS A 84 14.60 -16.75 12.15
C LYS A 84 14.37 -15.31 12.57
N THR A 85 13.45 -14.60 11.91
CA THR A 85 13.17 -13.20 12.17
C THR A 85 12.18 -13.07 13.33
N PRO A 86 12.43 -12.20 14.32
CA PRO A 86 11.43 -11.84 15.33
C PRO A 86 10.13 -11.41 14.68
N LEU A 87 9.01 -11.97 15.13
CA LEU A 87 7.68 -11.70 14.58
C LEU A 87 6.80 -10.98 15.59
N ILE A 88 6.24 -9.87 15.18
CA ILE A 88 5.15 -9.19 15.89
C ILE A 88 3.87 -9.40 15.10
N ILE A 89 2.81 -9.90 15.73
CA ILE A 89 1.49 -10.02 15.14
C ILE A 89 0.60 -8.92 15.72
N VAL A 90 0.17 -8.01 14.87
CA VAL A 90 -0.65 -6.86 15.23
C VAL A 90 -2.10 -7.14 14.85
N PHE A 91 -2.98 -7.30 15.82
CA PHE A 91 -4.43 -7.37 15.62
C PHE A 91 -5.00 -5.95 15.54
N ASN A 92 -5.17 -5.44 14.33
CA ASN A 92 -5.66 -4.09 14.10
C ASN A 92 -7.18 -4.06 13.94
N LYS A 93 -7.79 -2.90 14.16
CA LYS A 93 -9.24 -2.64 14.11
C LYS A 93 -10.02 -3.43 15.16
N ILE A 94 -9.44 -3.59 16.35
CA ILE A 94 -10.10 -4.36 17.43
C ILE A 94 -11.37 -3.67 17.92
N ASP A 95 -11.49 -2.37 17.71
CA ASP A 95 -12.70 -1.56 17.94
C ASP A 95 -13.93 -2.00 17.12
N LEU A 96 -13.68 -2.58 15.94
CA LEU A 96 -14.72 -3.08 15.03
C LEU A 96 -15.00 -4.57 15.21
N ALA A 97 -14.23 -5.25 16.04
CA ALA A 97 -14.32 -6.69 16.22
C ALA A 97 -15.36 -7.07 17.29
N ARG A 98 -16.10 -8.14 17.07
CA ARG A 98 -16.85 -8.78 18.14
C ARG A 98 -15.87 -9.51 19.06
N LEU A 99 -16.00 -9.29 20.36
CA LEU A 99 -15.05 -9.77 21.37
C LEU A 99 -14.81 -11.30 21.29
N ASP A 100 -15.90 -12.08 21.18
CA ASP A 100 -15.86 -13.54 21.04
C ASP A 100 -15.07 -13.99 19.80
N LYS A 101 -15.28 -13.32 18.67
CA LYS A 101 -14.60 -13.63 17.40
C LYS A 101 -13.14 -13.18 17.37
N ALA A 102 -12.86 -12.04 17.96
CA ALA A 102 -11.48 -11.58 18.10
C ALA A 102 -10.62 -12.53 18.96
N GLU A 103 -11.17 -13.01 20.07
CA GLU A 103 -10.45 -13.99 20.92
C GLU A 103 -10.27 -15.35 20.23
N GLU A 104 -11.25 -15.83 19.47
CA GLU A 104 -11.11 -17.04 18.63
C GLU A 104 -9.99 -16.89 17.59
N LEU A 105 -9.96 -15.74 16.88
CA LEU A 105 -8.92 -15.41 15.92
C LEU A 105 -7.52 -15.38 16.58
N LYS A 106 -7.40 -14.66 17.70
CA LYS A 106 -6.14 -14.54 18.45
C LYS A 106 -5.66 -15.89 18.97
N ALA A 107 -6.55 -16.75 19.46
CA ALA A 107 -6.22 -18.09 19.91
C ALA A 107 -5.63 -18.92 18.77
N THR A 108 -6.20 -18.82 17.57
CA THR A 108 -5.69 -19.51 16.38
C THR A 108 -4.27 -19.06 16.04
N TYR A 109 -4.02 -17.76 15.99
CA TYR A 109 -2.67 -17.22 15.70
C TYR A 109 -1.65 -17.58 16.80
N ARG A 110 -2.04 -17.52 18.08
CA ARG A 110 -1.17 -17.92 19.20
C ARG A 110 -0.81 -19.41 19.17
N ALA A 111 -1.71 -20.27 18.72
CA ALA A 111 -1.43 -21.69 18.58
C ALA A 111 -0.39 -21.97 17.48
N ILE A 112 -0.42 -21.20 16.39
CA ILE A 112 0.49 -21.34 15.25
C ILE A 112 1.85 -20.69 15.54
N PHE A 113 1.87 -19.45 16.01
CA PHE A 113 3.07 -18.63 16.19
C PHE A 113 3.47 -18.50 17.66
N LYS A 114 3.92 -19.58 18.28
CA LYS A 114 4.22 -19.67 19.73
C LYS A 114 5.28 -18.70 20.23
N LYS A 115 6.15 -18.20 19.35
CA LYS A 115 7.25 -17.27 19.69
C LYS A 115 6.97 -15.82 19.29
N ALA A 116 5.85 -15.54 18.64
CA ALA A 116 5.51 -14.20 18.23
C ALA A 116 5.05 -13.32 19.41
N ILE A 117 5.27 -12.03 19.29
CA ILE A 117 4.70 -11.02 20.18
C ILE A 117 3.38 -10.58 19.60
N PHE A 118 2.35 -10.45 20.46
CA PHE A 118 0.99 -10.12 20.03
C PHE A 118 0.59 -8.76 20.59
N ILE A 119 0.14 -7.85 19.71
CA ILE A 119 -0.27 -6.50 20.07
C ILE A 119 -1.63 -6.21 19.45
N ASP A 120 -2.58 -5.73 20.27
CA ASP A 120 -3.88 -5.25 19.83
C ASP A 120 -3.80 -3.76 19.51
N THR A 121 -4.33 -3.31 18.36
CA THR A 121 -4.27 -1.90 17.96
C THR A 121 -5.58 -1.39 17.36
N VAL A 122 -5.76 -0.07 17.44
CA VAL A 122 -6.66 0.71 16.59
C VAL A 122 -5.80 1.77 15.91
N ALA A 123 -5.11 1.39 14.85
CA ALA A 123 -4.09 2.23 14.23
C ALA A 123 -4.63 3.59 13.75
N LYS A 124 -5.91 3.64 13.34
CA LYS A 124 -6.59 4.88 12.93
C LYS A 124 -6.68 5.91 14.07
N GLU A 125 -6.79 5.44 15.31
CA GLU A 125 -6.94 6.27 16.51
C GLU A 125 -5.63 6.39 17.30
N GLY A 126 -4.55 5.73 16.84
CA GLY A 126 -3.26 5.71 17.51
C GLY A 126 -3.19 4.76 18.73
N PHE A 127 -4.26 4.01 19.04
CA PHE A 127 -4.28 3.12 20.19
C PHE A 127 -3.20 2.03 20.06
N ASN A 128 -2.37 1.89 21.10
CA ASN A 128 -1.24 0.96 21.22
C ASN A 128 -0.13 1.10 20.15
N ILE A 129 -0.07 2.21 19.40
CA ILE A 129 1.02 2.44 18.45
C ILE A 129 2.35 2.68 19.19
N ASP A 130 2.34 3.41 20.31
CA ASP A 130 3.54 3.61 21.13
C ASP A 130 4.08 2.27 21.69
N THR A 131 3.18 1.35 22.08
CA THR A 131 3.57 0.00 22.50
C THR A 131 4.21 -0.77 21.35
N LEU A 132 3.66 -0.68 20.13
CA LEU A 132 4.25 -1.30 18.95
C LEU A 132 5.65 -0.74 18.66
N ILE A 133 5.80 0.57 18.63
CA ILE A 133 7.10 1.24 18.42
C ILE A 133 8.12 0.82 19.47
N LYS A 134 7.73 0.82 20.75
CA LYS A 134 8.61 0.37 21.83
C LYS A 134 9.04 -1.08 21.65
N THR A 135 8.10 -1.97 21.32
CA THR A 135 8.40 -3.39 21.07
C THR A 135 9.36 -3.59 19.88
N VAL A 136 9.18 -2.81 18.81
CA VAL A 136 10.10 -2.83 17.66
C VAL A 136 11.50 -2.39 18.10
N LYS A 137 11.62 -1.28 18.84
CA LYS A 137 12.92 -0.78 19.36
C LYS A 137 13.67 -1.83 20.18
N GLU A 138 12.97 -2.57 21.04
CA GLU A 138 13.55 -3.62 21.88
C GLU A 138 14.10 -4.82 21.09
N LEU A 139 13.64 -5.00 19.85
CA LEU A 139 14.03 -6.11 18.97
C LEU A 139 15.08 -5.72 17.93
N LEU A 140 15.27 -4.43 17.68
CA LEU A 140 16.23 -3.96 16.68
C LEU A 140 17.67 -4.11 17.17
N PRO A 141 18.61 -4.50 16.29
CA PRO A 141 20.03 -4.52 16.59
C PRO A 141 20.59 -3.10 16.68
N GLU A 142 21.69 -2.94 17.40
CA GLU A 142 22.48 -1.72 17.36
C GLU A 142 23.16 -1.56 15.99
N GLY A 143 23.12 -0.33 15.45
CA GLY A 143 23.72 -0.03 14.16
C GLY A 143 23.69 1.46 13.83
N PRO A 144 24.35 1.88 12.73
CA PRO A 144 24.29 3.26 12.28
C PRO A 144 22.93 3.57 11.65
N ALA A 145 22.54 4.85 11.64
CA ALA A 145 21.40 5.30 10.86
C ALA A 145 21.69 5.13 9.34
N TYR A 146 20.72 4.59 8.61
CA TYR A 146 20.85 4.34 7.17
C TYR A 146 20.42 5.54 6.31
N TYR A 147 19.56 6.40 6.85
CA TYR A 147 18.98 7.54 6.13
C TYR A 147 19.15 8.84 6.90
N PRO A 148 19.19 9.99 6.23
CA PRO A 148 19.14 11.30 6.88
C PRO A 148 17.91 11.42 7.80
N THR A 149 18.04 12.12 8.91
CA THR A 149 16.98 12.25 9.92
C THR A 149 15.73 12.96 9.41
N GLU A 150 15.89 13.83 8.41
CA GLU A 150 14.79 14.57 7.79
C GLU A 150 14.03 13.74 6.75
N MET A 151 14.58 12.60 6.34
CA MET A 151 13.98 11.74 5.33
C MET A 151 12.85 10.92 5.94
N VAL A 152 11.67 10.97 5.33
CA VAL A 152 10.48 10.22 5.77
C VAL A 152 10.09 9.07 4.83
N THR A 153 10.57 9.07 3.58
CA THR A 153 10.32 8.03 2.57
C THR A 153 11.35 8.11 1.46
N ASP A 154 11.55 6.99 0.74
CA ASP A 154 12.39 6.88 -0.44
C ASP A 154 11.68 7.25 -1.75
N LYS A 155 10.38 7.51 -1.70
CA LYS A 155 9.58 7.75 -2.89
C LYS A 155 9.67 9.21 -3.34
N ASP A 156 9.77 9.37 -4.66
CA ASP A 156 9.79 10.68 -5.31
C ASP A 156 8.40 11.31 -5.44
N GLU A 157 8.36 12.54 -5.88
CA GLU A 157 7.13 13.29 -6.10
C GLU A 157 6.23 12.63 -7.16
N ILE A 158 6.83 12.01 -8.17
CA ILE A 158 6.09 11.32 -9.25
C ILE A 158 5.32 10.13 -8.69
N PHE A 159 5.94 9.35 -7.81
CA PHE A 159 5.26 8.26 -7.13
C PHE A 159 4.06 8.77 -6.31
N HIS A 160 4.24 9.82 -5.53
CA HIS A 160 3.16 10.40 -4.72
C HIS A 160 2.02 10.95 -5.59
N ILE A 161 2.33 11.60 -6.71
CA ILE A 161 1.32 12.06 -7.67
C ILE A 161 0.49 10.89 -8.21
N LYS A 162 1.14 9.80 -8.63
CA LYS A 162 0.45 8.57 -9.07
C LYS A 162 -0.48 8.03 -8.00
N GLU A 163 -0.01 7.90 -6.77
CA GLU A 163 -0.78 7.36 -5.67
C GLU A 163 -1.96 8.26 -5.26
N ILE A 164 -1.80 9.59 -5.30
CA ILE A 164 -2.90 10.54 -5.09
C ILE A 164 -3.99 10.34 -6.16
N ILE A 165 -3.62 10.28 -7.44
CA ILE A 165 -4.59 10.05 -8.52
C ILE A 165 -5.30 8.72 -8.31
N ARG A 166 -4.53 7.64 -8.03
CA ARG A 166 -5.07 6.30 -7.79
C ARG A 166 -6.05 6.28 -6.60
N GLU A 167 -5.72 6.94 -5.50
CA GLU A 167 -6.58 7.06 -4.33
C GLU A 167 -7.94 7.69 -4.66
N LYS A 168 -7.95 8.79 -5.47
CA LYS A 168 -9.21 9.43 -5.86
C LYS A 168 -10.09 8.52 -6.71
N ILE A 169 -9.46 7.72 -7.57
CA ILE A 169 -10.18 6.72 -8.36
C ILE A 169 -10.75 5.63 -7.45
N LEU A 170 -9.95 5.08 -6.53
CA LEU A 170 -10.38 4.05 -5.59
C LEU A 170 -11.56 4.49 -4.72
N LYS A 171 -11.61 5.78 -4.33
CA LYS A 171 -12.72 6.35 -3.53
C LYS A 171 -14.01 6.54 -4.31
N GLN A 172 -13.95 6.67 -5.64
CA GLN A 172 -15.11 6.97 -6.49
C GLN A 172 -15.62 5.75 -7.25
N LEU A 173 -14.82 4.70 -7.35
CA LEU A 173 -15.20 3.48 -8.05
C LEU A 173 -15.38 2.32 -7.07
N SER A 174 -16.34 1.46 -7.37
CA SER A 174 -16.64 0.23 -6.66
C SER A 174 -16.38 -1.00 -7.53
N GLU A 175 -16.53 -2.18 -6.97
CA GLU A 175 -16.42 -3.48 -7.62
C GLU A 175 -15.03 -3.80 -8.17
N GLU A 176 -14.94 -4.32 -9.40
CA GLU A 176 -13.71 -4.85 -10.01
C GLU A 176 -12.78 -3.77 -10.60
N VAL A 177 -13.31 -2.60 -10.95
CA VAL A 177 -12.55 -1.55 -11.67
C VAL A 177 -11.35 -1.05 -10.86
N PRO A 178 -11.48 -0.79 -9.54
CA PRO A 178 -10.35 -0.32 -8.71
C PRO A 178 -9.12 -1.24 -8.75
N HIS A 179 -9.34 -2.54 -8.91
CA HIS A 179 -8.27 -3.53 -8.93
C HIS A 179 -7.57 -3.68 -10.28
N SER A 180 -8.18 -3.15 -11.35
CA SER A 180 -7.73 -3.30 -12.74
C SER A 180 -7.18 -2.02 -13.36
N ILE A 181 -6.89 -0.99 -12.55
CA ILE A 181 -6.32 0.28 -13.04
C ILE A 181 -4.82 0.38 -12.73
N ALA A 182 -4.10 1.07 -13.61
CA ALA A 182 -2.77 1.62 -13.32
C ALA A 182 -2.75 3.11 -13.64
N ILE A 183 -1.82 3.84 -13.03
CA ILE A 183 -1.59 5.25 -13.34
C ILE A 183 -0.21 5.36 -14.00
N TYR A 184 -0.18 5.98 -15.16
CA TYR A 184 1.03 6.28 -15.88
C TYR A 184 1.16 7.80 -16.05
N ILE A 185 2.31 8.35 -15.68
CA ILE A 185 2.62 9.75 -15.94
C ILE A 185 3.18 9.84 -17.34
N ASP A 186 2.45 10.48 -18.26
CA ASP A 186 2.88 10.68 -19.62
C ASP A 186 3.97 11.76 -19.71
N ASN A 187 3.77 12.88 -18.99
CA ASN A 187 4.73 14.00 -18.91
C ASN A 187 4.45 14.88 -17.69
N ILE A 188 5.49 15.55 -17.16
CA ILE A 188 5.36 16.66 -16.20
C ILE A 188 6.23 17.81 -16.67
N GLU A 189 5.63 18.98 -16.84
CA GLU A 189 6.30 20.21 -17.22
C GLU A 189 6.52 21.07 -15.97
N TRP A 190 7.62 20.80 -15.27
CA TRP A 190 7.96 21.42 -13.99
C TRP A 190 8.23 22.92 -14.08
N GLU A 191 8.75 23.38 -15.22
CA GLU A 191 9.11 24.79 -15.45
C GLU A 191 7.89 25.69 -15.70
N HIS A 192 6.73 25.11 -16.02
CA HIS A 192 5.51 25.85 -16.24
C HIS A 192 4.88 26.35 -14.93
N LYS A 193 4.19 27.48 -15.02
CA LYS A 193 3.42 28.04 -13.89
C LYS A 193 1.97 28.31 -14.35
N PRO A 194 1.01 27.47 -13.96
CA PRO A 194 1.12 26.31 -13.04
C PRO A 194 1.90 25.15 -13.64
N VAL A 195 2.51 24.28 -12.79
CA VAL A 195 3.09 23.00 -13.22
C VAL A 195 2.05 22.18 -13.96
N GLN A 196 2.42 21.62 -15.11
CA GLN A 196 1.47 20.85 -15.93
C GLN A 196 1.76 19.34 -15.79
N ILE A 197 0.75 18.58 -15.44
CA ILE A 197 0.84 17.13 -15.25
C ILE A 197 -0.10 16.44 -16.23
N PHE A 198 0.44 15.60 -17.08
CA PHE A 198 -0.29 14.77 -18.02
C PHE A 198 -0.20 13.33 -17.58
N ALA A 199 -1.37 12.69 -17.32
CA ALA A 199 -1.38 11.34 -16.81
C ALA A 199 -2.47 10.49 -17.46
N SER A 200 -2.17 9.22 -17.67
CA SER A 200 -3.06 8.21 -18.21
C SER A 200 -3.53 7.26 -17.12
N ILE A 201 -4.83 7.09 -17.03
CA ILE A 201 -5.49 6.04 -16.26
C ILE A 201 -5.63 4.83 -17.18
N ILE A 202 -4.88 3.78 -16.89
CA ILE A 202 -4.84 2.55 -17.67
C ILE A 202 -5.92 1.61 -17.17
N VAL A 203 -6.72 1.06 -18.07
CA VAL A 203 -7.76 0.06 -17.80
C VAL A 203 -7.64 -1.12 -18.77
N GLU A 204 -8.26 -2.27 -18.47
CA GLU A 204 -8.14 -3.45 -19.33
C GLU A 204 -9.22 -3.53 -20.43
N LYS A 205 -10.37 -2.84 -20.25
CA LYS A 205 -11.53 -2.97 -21.13
C LYS A 205 -12.17 -1.63 -21.44
N GLU A 206 -12.77 -1.49 -22.64
CA GLU A 206 -13.53 -0.30 -23.02
C GLU A 206 -14.71 -0.02 -22.07
N SER A 207 -15.36 -1.06 -21.55
CA SER A 207 -16.41 -0.90 -20.54
C SER A 207 -15.91 -0.22 -19.28
N GLN A 208 -14.70 -0.55 -18.81
CA GLN A 208 -14.06 0.08 -17.66
C GLN A 208 -13.70 1.54 -17.96
N LYS A 209 -13.25 1.85 -19.18
CA LYS A 209 -12.99 3.21 -19.63
C LYS A 209 -14.23 4.09 -19.52
N GLY A 210 -15.37 3.60 -19.98
CA GLY A 210 -16.66 4.30 -19.82
C GLY A 210 -17.02 4.54 -18.35
N ILE A 211 -16.75 3.58 -17.44
CA ILE A 211 -16.98 3.72 -16.00
C ILE A 211 -16.09 4.80 -15.39
N VAL A 212 -14.82 4.85 -15.75
CA VAL A 212 -13.86 5.85 -15.22
C VAL A 212 -14.18 7.24 -15.72
N ILE A 213 -14.53 7.39 -17.00
CA ILE A 213 -14.91 8.69 -17.59
C ILE A 213 -16.22 9.19 -16.99
N GLY A 214 -17.21 8.29 -16.84
CA GLY A 214 -18.54 8.63 -16.36
C GLY A 214 -19.37 9.40 -17.37
N ALA A 215 -20.65 9.61 -17.07
CA ALA A 215 -21.58 10.30 -17.95
C ALA A 215 -21.11 11.72 -18.27
N GLY A 216 -20.88 12.00 -19.57
CA GLY A 216 -20.39 13.30 -20.02
C GLY A 216 -19.04 13.74 -19.43
N GLY A 217 -18.20 12.79 -19.01
CA GLY A 217 -16.88 13.09 -18.43
C GLY A 217 -16.91 13.63 -17.00
N LYS A 218 -18.05 13.56 -16.31
CA LYS A 218 -18.19 14.13 -14.96
C LYS A 218 -17.25 13.48 -13.96
N ARG A 219 -17.12 12.15 -13.98
CA ARG A 219 -16.31 11.41 -12.99
C ARG A 219 -14.82 11.68 -13.13
N ILE A 220 -14.27 11.59 -14.34
CA ILE A 220 -12.85 11.87 -14.56
C ILE A 220 -12.51 13.33 -14.21
N LYS A 221 -13.41 14.26 -14.47
CA LYS A 221 -13.25 15.65 -14.09
C LYS A 221 -13.24 15.86 -12.57
N GLU A 222 -14.09 15.13 -11.85
CA GLU A 222 -14.12 15.14 -10.40
C GLU A 222 -12.86 14.52 -9.79
N ILE A 223 -12.42 13.36 -10.31
CA ILE A 223 -11.15 12.71 -9.94
C ILE A 223 -10.00 13.72 -10.12
N GLY A 224 -9.88 14.34 -11.29
CA GLY A 224 -8.84 15.33 -11.57
C GLY A 224 -8.88 16.52 -10.64
N SER A 225 -10.07 17.05 -10.34
CA SER A 225 -10.24 18.18 -9.43
C SER A 225 -9.82 17.86 -7.99
N GLN A 226 -10.17 16.66 -7.49
CA GLN A 226 -9.79 16.22 -6.16
C GLN A 226 -8.28 15.90 -6.08
N ALA A 227 -7.74 15.22 -7.09
CA ALA A 227 -6.32 14.94 -7.18
C ALA A 227 -5.48 16.21 -7.22
N ARG A 228 -5.88 17.20 -8.04
CA ARG A 228 -5.20 18.48 -8.13
C ARG A 228 -5.03 19.15 -6.77
N LYS A 229 -6.09 19.22 -5.96
CA LYS A 229 -6.04 19.87 -4.63
C LYS A 229 -4.99 19.24 -3.71
N ASP A 230 -4.86 17.89 -3.74
CA ASP A 230 -3.92 17.20 -2.87
C ASP A 230 -2.50 17.22 -3.46
N ILE A 231 -2.34 17.23 -4.78
CA ILE A 231 -1.05 17.43 -5.45
C ILE A 231 -0.54 18.86 -5.22
N GLU A 232 -1.39 19.90 -5.28
CA GLU A 232 -1.01 21.28 -4.94
C GLU A 232 -0.49 21.40 -3.50
N LYS A 233 -1.09 20.67 -2.54
CA LYS A 233 -0.59 20.61 -1.15
C LYS A 233 0.77 19.91 -1.06
N LEU A 234 0.95 18.81 -1.81
CA LEU A 234 2.21 18.05 -1.86
C LEU A 234 3.34 18.93 -2.40
N LEU A 235 3.12 19.53 -3.57
CA LEU A 235 4.13 20.31 -4.30
C LEU A 235 4.26 21.76 -3.80
N LYS A 236 3.34 22.22 -2.93
CA LYS A 236 3.26 23.59 -2.43
C LYS A 236 3.20 24.65 -3.54
N GLN A 237 2.60 24.31 -4.68
CA GLN A 237 2.44 25.19 -5.84
C GLN A 237 1.19 24.84 -6.65
N HIS A 238 0.73 25.77 -7.49
CA HIS A 238 -0.43 25.53 -8.36
C HIS A 238 -0.11 24.52 -9.44
N VAL A 239 -1.10 23.67 -9.74
CA VAL A 239 -0.96 22.56 -10.69
C VAL A 239 -2.14 22.58 -11.68
N PHE A 240 -1.82 22.38 -12.95
CA PHE A 240 -2.77 21.94 -13.96
C PHE A 240 -2.63 20.43 -14.12
N ILE A 241 -3.73 19.69 -14.17
CA ILE A 241 -3.72 18.25 -14.37
C ILE A 241 -4.64 17.87 -15.53
N ASP A 242 -4.12 17.13 -16.49
CA ASP A 242 -4.86 16.52 -17.59
C ASP A 242 -4.85 14.99 -17.42
N LEU A 243 -6.04 14.38 -17.33
CA LEU A 243 -6.23 12.96 -17.17
C LEU A 243 -6.88 12.37 -18.40
N GLN A 244 -6.24 11.35 -18.97
CA GLN A 244 -6.77 10.54 -20.04
C GLN A 244 -7.05 9.12 -19.56
N VAL A 245 -7.96 8.40 -20.24
CA VAL A 245 -8.19 6.97 -19.98
C VAL A 245 -7.77 6.18 -21.21
N LYS A 246 -6.79 5.29 -21.04
CA LYS A 246 -6.28 4.42 -22.09
C LYS A 246 -6.61 2.96 -21.77
N VAL A 247 -6.93 2.19 -22.80
CA VAL A 247 -7.12 0.74 -22.67
C VAL A 247 -5.82 0.05 -23.06
N ASP A 248 -5.31 -0.77 -22.14
CA ASP A 248 -4.23 -1.72 -22.36
C ASP A 248 -4.74 -3.09 -21.93
N ALA A 249 -5.15 -3.88 -22.93
CA ALA A 249 -5.81 -5.16 -22.69
C ALA A 249 -4.87 -6.12 -21.97
N ASP A 250 -5.38 -6.75 -20.90
CA ASP A 250 -4.65 -7.75 -20.10
C ASP A 250 -3.30 -7.26 -19.49
N TRP A 251 -3.13 -5.96 -19.32
CA TRP A 251 -1.89 -5.35 -18.83
C TRP A 251 -1.37 -5.98 -17.51
N ARG A 252 -2.28 -6.52 -16.67
CA ARG A 252 -1.93 -7.17 -15.41
C ARG A 252 -1.22 -8.51 -15.58
N ASN A 253 -1.25 -9.10 -16.76
CA ASN A 253 -0.56 -10.34 -17.10
C ASN A 253 0.65 -10.11 -18.03
N GLU A 254 0.76 -8.95 -18.68
CA GLU A 254 1.82 -8.65 -19.62
C GLU A 254 3.08 -8.10 -18.92
N PRO A 255 4.22 -8.81 -18.97
CA PRO A 255 5.44 -8.38 -18.26
C PRO A 255 5.97 -7.00 -18.67
N LEU A 256 5.78 -6.61 -19.94
CA LEU A 256 6.21 -5.30 -20.43
C LEU A 256 5.34 -4.19 -19.85
N SER A 257 4.02 -4.37 -19.86
CA SER A 257 3.06 -3.43 -19.27
C SER A 257 3.29 -3.28 -17.76
N LEU A 258 3.52 -4.40 -17.04
CA LEU A 258 3.86 -4.37 -15.62
C LEU A 258 5.14 -3.55 -15.34
N LYS A 259 6.18 -3.73 -16.16
CA LYS A 259 7.41 -2.94 -16.05
C LYS A 259 7.15 -1.46 -16.33
N THR A 260 6.44 -1.15 -17.42
CA THR A 260 6.10 0.22 -17.83
C THR A 260 5.33 0.97 -16.76
N TYR A 261 4.38 0.30 -16.09
CA TYR A 261 3.56 0.92 -15.04
C TYR A 261 4.21 0.88 -13.65
N GLY A 262 5.41 0.27 -13.53
CA GLY A 262 6.19 0.26 -12.30
C GLY A 262 5.80 -0.80 -11.28
N TYR A 263 5.25 -1.94 -11.74
CA TYR A 263 4.81 -3.05 -10.87
C TYR A 263 5.66 -4.32 -11.01
N LYS A 264 6.77 -4.26 -11.74
CA LYS A 264 7.66 -5.43 -11.86
C LYS A 264 8.69 -5.40 -10.75
N TYR A 265 8.81 -6.52 -10.03
CA TYR A 265 9.91 -6.75 -9.11
C TYR A 265 11.21 -6.97 -9.91
N GLU A 266 12.20 -6.10 -9.74
CA GLU A 266 13.57 -6.30 -10.23
C GLU A 266 14.37 -6.94 -9.07
N LYS A 267 14.93 -8.12 -9.35
CA LYS A 267 15.78 -8.86 -8.39
C LYS A 267 17.10 -8.16 -8.17
#